data_82da20bcbdca24cc21d3382db94bae0f
#
_entry.id   82da20bcbdca24cc21d3382db94bae0f
#
_cell.length_a   1.000
_cell.length_b   1.000
_cell.length_c   1.000
_cell.angle_alpha   90.00
_cell.angle_beta   90.00
_cell.angle_gamma   90.00
#
_symmetry.space_group_name_H-M   'P 1'
#
loop_
_entity.id
_entity.type
_entity.pdbx_description
1 polymer ?
#
loop_
_entity_poly.entity_id
_entity_poly.type
_entity_poly.pdbx_seq_one_letter_code
_entity_poly.pdbx_strand_id
1 'polypeptide(L)'
;MADLPRILVITDRTQVRTTVENVVRGVCREAGCTWVLLRDRDLPPLERRHMAQRLREVTNECDAKLSISSDAQLAADIGAEGVHLQRAMDVEGARALLPAGWIGVSAHSIADVRLAKEAGADYVSLSPIFPSESKPGYGPPLGLETIREAAEIGIPIFALGGVTPRSGFSCVEAGAYGFAVMGTVMRAPTPGKVIRDYAAAFATSSSRAG
;
A
#
# COMPACT_ATOMS: atom_id res chain seq x y z
N MET A 1 -18.09 0.24 -3.71
CA MET A 1 -16.64 0.45 -3.51
C MET A 1 -15.99 -0.91 -3.38
N ALA A 2 -14.81 -1.13 -3.97
CA ALA A 2 -14.05 -2.37 -3.73
C ALA A 2 -13.78 -2.51 -2.23
N ASP A 3 -13.96 -3.72 -1.68
CA ASP A 3 -13.64 -4.01 -0.28
C ASP A 3 -12.11 -4.18 -0.14
N LEU A 4 -11.43 -3.04 -0.06
CA LEU A 4 -9.97 -2.99 0.04
C LEU A 4 -9.53 -3.28 1.48
N PRO A 5 -8.52 -4.15 1.69
CA PRO A 5 -7.91 -4.29 3.01
C PRO A 5 -7.32 -2.98 3.51
N ARG A 6 -7.40 -2.73 4.82
CA ARG A 6 -6.98 -1.47 5.44
C ARG A 6 -5.46 -1.27 5.52
N ILE A 7 -4.69 -2.33 5.37
CA ILE A 7 -3.21 -2.28 5.44
C ILE A 7 -2.62 -2.86 4.16
N LEU A 8 -1.84 -2.03 3.46
CA LEU A 8 -1.05 -2.40 2.28
C LEU A 8 0.42 -2.51 2.67
N VAL A 9 0.96 -3.72 2.69
CA VAL A 9 2.38 -3.97 2.97
C VAL A 9 3.19 -3.84 1.68
N ILE A 10 4.07 -2.85 1.63
CA ILE A 10 4.95 -2.59 0.48
C ILE A 10 6.29 -3.30 0.70
N THR A 11 6.75 -4.06 -0.28
CA THR A 11 8.05 -4.74 -0.22
C THR A 11 9.22 -3.79 -0.50
N ASP A 12 10.35 -4.10 0.11
CA ASP A 12 11.66 -3.55 -0.21
C ASP A 12 12.71 -4.57 0.23
N ARG A 13 13.27 -5.32 -0.74
CA ARG A 13 14.24 -6.39 -0.48
C ARG A 13 15.54 -5.91 0.14
N THR A 14 15.86 -4.62 -0.03
CA THR A 14 17.10 -4.05 0.52
C THR A 14 17.02 -3.78 2.02
N GLN A 15 15.82 -3.79 2.60
CA GLN A 15 15.57 -3.47 4.00
C GLN A 15 15.26 -4.70 4.87
N VAL A 16 15.10 -5.88 4.28
CA VAL A 16 14.76 -7.08 5.05
C VAL A 16 16.00 -7.70 5.71
N ARG A 17 15.79 -8.36 6.85
CA ARG A 17 16.81 -9.12 7.56
C ARG A 17 16.92 -10.56 7.08
N THR A 18 15.89 -11.05 6.42
CA THR A 18 15.80 -12.41 5.85
C THR A 18 15.45 -12.31 4.37
N THR A 19 14.41 -12.97 3.89
CA THR A 19 13.88 -12.81 2.54
C THR A 19 12.53 -12.07 2.59
N VAL A 20 12.15 -11.43 1.49
CA VAL A 20 10.84 -10.75 1.37
C VAL A 20 9.71 -11.76 1.56
N GLU A 21 9.86 -12.96 0.99
CA GLU A 21 8.90 -14.04 1.11
C GLU A 21 8.66 -14.45 2.57
N ASN A 22 9.72 -14.52 3.38
CA ASN A 22 9.59 -14.83 4.81
C ASN A 22 8.90 -13.72 5.59
N VAL A 23 9.20 -12.44 5.29
CA VAL A 23 8.50 -11.30 5.90
C VAL A 23 7.03 -11.32 5.51
N VAL A 24 6.72 -11.51 4.22
CA VAL A 24 5.33 -11.58 3.72
C VAL A 24 4.57 -12.74 4.36
N ARG A 25 5.17 -13.94 4.41
CA ARG A 25 4.55 -15.10 5.08
C ARG A 25 4.25 -14.82 6.56
N GLY A 26 5.19 -14.18 7.27
CA GLY A 26 5.02 -13.79 8.67
C GLY A 26 3.88 -12.79 8.86
N VAL A 27 3.81 -11.71 8.07
CA VAL A 27 2.73 -10.72 8.22
C VAL A 27 1.36 -11.27 7.83
N CYS A 28 1.28 -12.14 6.83
CA CYS A 28 0.02 -12.72 6.40
C CYS A 28 -0.50 -13.77 7.40
N ARG A 29 0.33 -14.74 7.79
CA ARG A 29 -0.08 -15.83 8.70
C ARG A 29 -0.24 -15.38 10.16
N GLU A 30 0.68 -14.57 10.66
CA GLU A 30 0.71 -14.21 12.08
C GLU A 30 -0.16 -13.00 12.43
N ALA A 31 -0.42 -12.13 11.47
CA ALA A 31 -1.12 -10.86 11.71
C ALA A 31 -2.36 -10.65 10.84
N GLY A 32 -2.71 -11.62 9.97
CA GLY A 32 -3.89 -11.51 9.10
C GLY A 32 -3.78 -10.38 8.07
N CYS A 33 -2.57 -9.98 7.68
CA CYS A 33 -2.40 -9.03 6.57
C CYS A 33 -2.82 -9.70 5.27
N THR A 34 -3.78 -9.09 4.59
CA THR A 34 -4.39 -9.68 3.40
C THR A 34 -4.02 -8.95 2.10
N TRP A 35 -3.07 -8.01 2.13
CA TRP A 35 -2.67 -7.27 0.93
C TRP A 35 -1.20 -6.86 0.92
N VAL A 36 -0.50 -7.22 -0.16
CA VAL A 36 0.93 -6.98 -0.37
C VAL A 36 1.15 -6.29 -1.72
N LEU A 37 2.06 -5.32 -1.76
CA LEU A 37 2.52 -4.66 -2.98
C LEU A 37 3.99 -5.00 -3.23
N LEU A 38 4.28 -5.73 -4.31
CA LEU A 38 5.65 -5.89 -4.81
C LEU A 38 6.13 -4.57 -5.44
N ARG A 39 7.05 -3.90 -4.74
CA ARG A 39 7.61 -2.63 -5.21
C ARG A 39 8.91 -2.82 -6.00
N ASP A 40 9.88 -3.44 -5.50
CA ASP A 40 11.25 -3.75 -6.00
C ASP A 40 11.46 -3.52 -7.51
N ARG A 41 11.32 -2.26 -7.96
CA ARG A 41 11.32 -1.85 -9.39
C ARG A 41 12.71 -1.80 -10.00
N ASP A 42 13.74 -1.79 -9.19
CA ASP A 42 15.14 -1.76 -9.57
C ASP A 42 15.69 -3.14 -9.96
N LEU A 43 14.90 -4.21 -9.78
CA LEU A 43 15.25 -5.53 -10.26
C LEU A 43 15.19 -5.62 -11.79
N PRO A 44 16.11 -6.35 -12.44
CA PRO A 44 15.99 -6.75 -13.83
C PRO A 44 14.63 -7.42 -14.10
N PRO A 45 14.04 -7.26 -15.31
CA PRO A 45 12.67 -7.74 -15.59
C PRO A 45 12.46 -9.23 -15.27
N LEU A 46 13.42 -10.09 -15.61
CA LEU A 46 13.31 -11.53 -15.36
C LEU A 46 13.36 -11.86 -13.85
N GLU A 47 14.27 -11.23 -13.11
CA GLU A 47 14.38 -11.42 -11.66
C GLU A 47 13.12 -10.90 -10.93
N ARG A 48 12.59 -9.76 -11.39
CA ARG A 48 11.35 -9.19 -10.87
C ARG A 48 10.16 -10.11 -11.11
N ARG A 49 10.05 -10.72 -12.30
CA ARG A 49 9.04 -11.72 -12.62
C ARG A 49 9.15 -12.94 -11.71
N HIS A 50 10.34 -13.49 -11.51
CA HIS A 50 10.55 -14.62 -10.60
C HIS A 50 10.18 -14.26 -9.15
N MET A 51 10.55 -13.05 -8.69
CA MET A 51 10.13 -12.59 -7.36
C MET A 51 8.62 -12.44 -7.24
N ALA A 52 7.96 -11.90 -8.25
CA ALA A 52 6.51 -11.77 -8.31
C ALA A 52 5.82 -13.14 -8.24
N GLN A 53 6.32 -14.14 -8.96
CA GLN A 53 5.79 -15.52 -8.93
C GLN A 53 5.92 -16.14 -7.53
N ARG A 54 7.11 -16.05 -6.90
CA ARG A 54 7.30 -16.55 -5.53
C ARG A 54 6.40 -15.83 -4.51
N LEU A 55 6.21 -14.52 -4.64
CA LEU A 55 5.29 -13.79 -3.78
C LEU A 55 3.83 -14.16 -4.04
N ARG A 56 3.47 -14.46 -5.30
CA ARG A 56 2.15 -14.98 -5.64
C ARG A 56 1.85 -16.29 -4.92
N GLU A 57 2.81 -17.21 -4.91
CA GLU A 57 2.71 -18.50 -4.17
C GLU A 57 2.48 -18.24 -2.69
N VAL A 58 3.29 -17.37 -2.06
CA VAL A 58 3.16 -17.04 -0.63
C VAL A 58 1.82 -16.39 -0.30
N THR A 59 1.35 -15.46 -1.14
CA THR A 59 0.06 -14.80 -0.92
C THR A 59 -1.12 -15.76 -1.09
N ASN A 60 -1.04 -16.69 -2.05
CA ASN A 60 -2.04 -17.76 -2.21
C ASN A 60 -2.10 -18.68 -0.98
N GLU A 61 -0.95 -19.09 -0.41
CA GLU A 61 -0.89 -19.90 0.82
C GLU A 61 -1.60 -19.23 2.01
N CYS A 62 -1.70 -17.91 2.00
CA CYS A 62 -2.22 -17.11 3.12
C CYS A 62 -3.58 -16.46 2.83
N ASP A 63 -4.21 -16.74 1.69
CA ASP A 63 -5.41 -16.05 1.20
C ASP A 63 -5.24 -14.51 1.16
N ALA A 64 -4.04 -14.07 0.84
CA ALA A 64 -3.71 -12.65 0.71
C ALA A 64 -3.69 -12.22 -0.77
N LYS A 65 -3.91 -10.93 -1.01
CA LYS A 65 -3.90 -10.31 -2.34
C LYS A 65 -2.51 -9.75 -2.67
N LEU A 66 -2.13 -9.87 -3.93
CA LEU A 66 -0.90 -9.30 -4.45
C LEU A 66 -1.19 -8.18 -5.44
N SER A 67 -0.48 -7.06 -5.29
CA SER A 67 -0.42 -6.01 -6.30
C SER A 67 1.01 -5.83 -6.78
N ILE A 68 1.18 -5.36 -8.02
CA ILE A 68 2.49 -5.07 -8.62
C ILE A 68 2.65 -3.56 -8.80
N SER A 69 3.83 -3.03 -8.45
CA SER A 69 4.10 -1.60 -8.66
C SER A 69 4.47 -1.31 -10.12
N SER A 70 3.78 -0.37 -10.75
CA SER A 70 4.11 0.23 -12.07
C SER A 70 4.21 -0.74 -13.26
N ASP A 71 3.63 -1.93 -13.16
CA ASP A 71 3.72 -2.95 -14.22
C ASP A 71 2.41 -3.75 -14.28
N ALA A 72 1.45 -3.21 -15.03
CA ALA A 72 0.13 -3.83 -15.19
C ALA A 72 0.20 -5.12 -16.02
N GLN A 73 1.16 -5.21 -16.96
CA GLN A 73 1.34 -6.43 -17.75
C GLN A 73 1.86 -7.57 -16.87
N LEU A 74 2.87 -7.32 -16.03
CA LEU A 74 3.35 -8.33 -15.09
C LEU A 74 2.24 -8.74 -14.10
N ALA A 75 1.44 -7.79 -13.62
CA ALA A 75 0.31 -8.09 -12.75
C ALA A 75 -0.69 -9.03 -13.42
N ALA A 76 -1.07 -8.76 -14.66
CA ALA A 76 -1.96 -9.62 -15.45
C ALA A 76 -1.35 -11.00 -15.71
N ASP A 77 -0.08 -11.06 -16.12
CA ASP A 77 0.63 -12.31 -16.46
C ASP A 77 0.71 -13.31 -15.29
N ILE A 78 0.84 -12.80 -14.05
CA ILE A 78 0.95 -13.66 -12.85
C ILE A 78 -0.38 -13.81 -12.11
N GLY A 79 -1.48 -13.22 -12.60
CA GLY A 79 -2.78 -13.25 -11.95
C GLY A 79 -2.81 -12.49 -10.62
N ALA A 80 -2.08 -11.38 -10.49
CA ALA A 80 -2.16 -10.50 -9.34
C ALA A 80 -3.50 -9.76 -9.31
N GLU A 81 -4.00 -9.44 -8.12
CA GLU A 81 -5.28 -8.76 -7.94
C GLU A 81 -5.23 -7.27 -8.26
N GLY A 82 -4.04 -6.69 -8.42
CA GLY A 82 -3.99 -5.27 -8.73
C GLY A 82 -2.63 -4.75 -9.17
N VAL A 83 -2.63 -3.47 -9.50
CA VAL A 83 -1.44 -2.70 -9.83
C VAL A 83 -1.45 -1.36 -9.09
N HIS A 84 -0.28 -0.88 -8.68
CA HIS A 84 -0.12 0.44 -8.10
C HIS A 84 0.76 1.32 -9.01
N LEU A 85 0.17 2.33 -9.60
CA LEU A 85 0.75 3.19 -10.63
C LEU A 85 1.41 4.44 -10.02
N GLN A 86 2.31 5.06 -10.78
CA GLN A 86 2.94 6.32 -10.40
C GLN A 86 2.13 7.53 -10.86
N ARG A 87 1.30 7.39 -11.90
CA ARG A 87 0.61 8.50 -12.54
C ARG A 87 -0.83 8.12 -12.91
N ALA A 88 -1.75 9.06 -12.76
CA ALA A 88 -3.14 8.87 -13.09
C ALA A 88 -3.38 8.56 -14.58
N MET A 89 -2.58 9.12 -15.48
CA MET A 89 -2.70 8.90 -16.93
C MET A 89 -2.46 7.44 -17.36
N ASP A 90 -1.86 6.62 -16.51
CA ASP A 90 -1.60 5.21 -16.80
C ASP A 90 -2.80 4.29 -16.42
N VAL A 91 -3.84 4.83 -15.78
CA VAL A 91 -4.99 4.05 -15.24
C VAL A 91 -5.79 3.37 -16.34
N GLU A 92 -6.08 4.08 -17.45
CA GLU A 92 -6.87 3.52 -18.56
C GLU A 92 -6.19 2.29 -19.16
N GLY A 93 -4.88 2.38 -19.45
CA GLY A 93 -4.09 1.26 -19.96
C GLY A 93 -4.02 0.09 -19.00
N ALA A 94 -3.89 0.38 -17.69
CA ALA A 94 -3.89 -0.65 -16.66
C ALA A 94 -5.28 -1.33 -16.52
N ARG A 95 -6.37 -0.56 -16.63
CA ARG A 95 -7.73 -1.09 -16.57
C ARG A 95 -8.03 -2.02 -17.74
N ALA A 96 -7.48 -1.75 -18.93
CA ALA A 96 -7.62 -2.65 -20.08
C ALA A 96 -6.96 -4.03 -19.83
N LEU A 97 -5.84 -4.07 -19.08
CA LEU A 97 -5.13 -5.31 -18.73
C LEU A 97 -5.73 -6.00 -17.49
N LEU A 98 -6.31 -5.24 -16.58
CA LEU A 98 -6.87 -5.70 -15.30
C LEU A 98 -8.31 -5.17 -15.12
N PRO A 99 -9.30 -5.66 -15.90
CA PRO A 99 -10.65 -5.10 -15.90
C PRO A 99 -11.34 -5.13 -14.54
N ALA A 100 -11.10 -6.16 -13.73
CA ALA A 100 -11.64 -6.33 -12.37
C ALA A 100 -10.59 -6.12 -11.27
N GLY A 101 -9.34 -5.77 -11.64
CA GLY A 101 -8.24 -5.62 -10.69
C GLY A 101 -8.29 -4.26 -9.97
N TRP A 102 -7.65 -4.20 -8.81
CA TRP A 102 -7.47 -2.95 -8.08
C TRP A 102 -6.37 -2.09 -8.71
N ILE A 103 -6.70 -0.86 -9.05
CA ILE A 103 -5.75 0.10 -9.61
C ILE A 103 -5.56 1.25 -8.62
N GLY A 104 -4.37 1.30 -8.02
CA GLY A 104 -3.97 2.40 -7.16
C GLY A 104 -3.05 3.39 -7.86
N VAL A 105 -3.01 4.62 -7.35
CA VAL A 105 -2.13 5.67 -7.86
C VAL A 105 -1.38 6.33 -6.70
N SER A 106 -0.09 6.62 -6.89
CA SER A 106 0.68 7.45 -5.98
C SER A 106 0.26 8.91 -6.10
N ALA A 107 -0.04 9.57 -4.98
CA ALA A 107 -0.39 10.99 -4.90
C ALA A 107 0.52 11.72 -3.92
N HIS A 108 0.92 12.94 -4.28
CA HIS A 108 1.80 13.80 -3.49
C HIS A 108 1.17 15.19 -3.26
N SER A 109 -0.05 15.39 -3.75
CA SER A 109 -0.84 16.60 -3.62
C SER A 109 -2.33 16.29 -3.73
N ILE A 110 -3.18 17.24 -3.35
CA ILE A 110 -4.64 17.17 -3.57
C ILE A 110 -4.98 17.11 -5.07
N ALA A 111 -4.22 17.81 -5.90
CA ALA A 111 -4.39 17.75 -7.35
C ALA A 111 -4.19 16.33 -7.90
N ASP A 112 -3.16 15.62 -7.41
CA ASP A 112 -2.92 14.22 -7.82
C ASP A 112 -4.06 13.30 -7.38
N VAL A 113 -4.65 13.52 -6.19
CA VAL A 113 -5.80 12.73 -5.70
C VAL A 113 -7.01 12.94 -6.62
N ARG A 114 -7.31 14.19 -7.03
CA ARG A 114 -8.40 14.49 -7.96
C ARG A 114 -8.17 13.82 -9.31
N LEU A 115 -6.98 13.97 -9.89
CA LEU A 115 -6.62 13.34 -11.16
C LEU A 115 -6.74 11.81 -11.11
N ALA A 116 -6.30 11.18 -10.00
CA ALA A 116 -6.43 9.73 -9.83
C ALA A 116 -7.90 9.29 -9.79
N LYS A 117 -8.77 10.03 -9.08
CA LYS A 117 -10.21 9.76 -9.05
C LYS A 117 -10.85 9.93 -10.43
N GLU A 118 -10.56 11.03 -11.12
CA GLU A 118 -11.07 11.31 -12.45
C GLU A 118 -10.66 10.26 -13.49
N ALA A 119 -9.43 9.73 -13.36
CA ALA A 119 -8.94 8.63 -14.19
C ALA A 119 -9.56 7.27 -13.86
N GLY A 120 -10.35 7.13 -12.79
CA GLY A 120 -11.00 5.89 -12.40
C GLY A 120 -10.11 4.94 -11.58
N ALA A 121 -9.14 5.47 -10.83
CA ALA A 121 -8.40 4.69 -9.84
C ALA A 121 -9.30 4.23 -8.68
N ASP A 122 -9.02 3.06 -8.11
CA ASP A 122 -9.78 2.50 -6.99
C ASP A 122 -9.32 3.04 -5.64
N TYR A 123 -8.06 3.50 -5.54
CA TYR A 123 -7.48 4.09 -4.33
C TYR A 123 -6.24 4.92 -4.67
N VAL A 124 -5.80 5.72 -3.70
CA VAL A 124 -4.52 6.43 -3.77
C VAL A 124 -3.65 6.15 -2.54
N SER A 125 -2.32 6.14 -2.72
CA SER A 125 -1.38 6.29 -1.62
C SER A 125 -0.93 7.74 -1.54
N LEU A 126 -1.30 8.45 -0.48
CA LEU A 126 -0.95 9.85 -0.25
C LEU A 126 0.30 9.94 0.59
N SER A 127 1.36 10.56 0.07
CA SER A 127 2.69 10.59 0.71
C SER A 127 3.56 11.79 0.34
N PRO A 128 4.51 12.18 1.22
CA PRO A 128 4.73 11.68 2.58
C PRO A 128 3.82 12.38 3.59
N ILE A 129 3.15 11.64 4.48
CA ILE A 129 2.30 12.25 5.52
C ILE A 129 3.16 12.85 6.64
N PHE A 130 4.19 12.12 7.07
CA PHE A 130 5.15 12.56 8.08
C PHE A 130 6.59 12.42 7.55
N PRO A 131 7.61 13.05 8.22
CA PRO A 131 9.01 12.80 7.89
C PRO A 131 9.32 11.29 7.91
N SER A 132 10.09 10.80 6.95
CA SER A 132 10.35 9.37 6.79
C SER A 132 11.85 9.09 6.75
N GLU A 133 12.31 8.13 7.57
CA GLU A 133 13.69 7.62 7.55
C GLU A 133 14.03 6.90 6.23
N SER A 134 13.03 6.30 5.58
CA SER A 134 13.22 5.55 4.33
C SER A 134 13.56 6.44 3.12
N LYS A 135 13.28 7.75 3.20
CA LYS A 135 13.62 8.75 2.18
C LYS A 135 13.95 10.09 2.87
N PRO A 136 15.14 10.24 3.45
CA PRO A 136 15.53 11.50 4.08
C PRO A 136 15.47 12.65 3.07
N GLY A 137 14.86 13.78 3.43
CA GLY A 137 14.79 14.97 2.57
C GLY A 137 13.77 14.90 1.43
N TYR A 138 12.94 13.87 1.37
CA TYR A 138 11.88 13.78 0.36
C TYR A 138 10.69 14.67 0.72
N GLY A 139 10.64 15.88 0.14
CA GLY A 139 9.57 16.87 0.20
C GLY A 139 9.20 17.34 1.62
N PRO A 140 8.46 18.43 1.77
CA PRO A 140 7.81 18.73 3.04
C PRO A 140 6.71 17.68 3.29
N PRO A 141 6.54 17.22 4.57
CA PRO A 141 5.42 16.35 4.93
C PRO A 141 4.08 17.03 4.66
N LEU A 142 3.13 16.29 4.13
CA LEU A 142 1.79 16.79 3.80
C LEU A 142 0.93 17.04 5.06
N GLY A 143 1.14 16.26 6.11
CA GLY A 143 0.40 16.36 7.37
C GLY A 143 -1.02 15.83 7.31
N LEU A 144 -1.70 15.89 8.48
CA LEU A 144 -3.06 15.36 8.64
C LEU A 144 -4.13 16.21 7.93
N GLU A 145 -3.89 17.51 7.76
CA GLU A 145 -4.85 18.39 7.09
C GLU A 145 -5.05 18.02 5.62
N THR A 146 -3.95 17.62 4.95
CA THR A 146 -4.03 17.12 3.57
C THR A 146 -4.83 15.81 3.48
N ILE A 147 -4.78 14.94 4.52
CA ILE A 147 -5.65 13.75 4.56
C ILE A 147 -7.13 14.16 4.64
N ARG A 148 -7.50 15.15 5.49
CA ARG A 148 -8.88 15.62 5.62
C ARG A 148 -9.40 16.15 4.29
N GLU A 149 -8.65 17.03 3.64
CA GLU A 149 -9.02 17.57 2.33
C GLU A 149 -9.11 16.47 1.26
N ALA A 150 -8.18 15.51 1.24
CA ALA A 150 -8.20 14.39 0.32
C ALA A 150 -9.41 13.47 0.51
N ALA A 151 -9.82 13.23 1.77
CA ALA A 151 -10.96 12.37 2.09
C ALA A 151 -12.28 12.90 1.53
N GLU A 152 -12.45 14.23 1.44
CA GLU A 152 -13.62 14.88 0.84
C GLU A 152 -13.76 14.60 -0.65
N ILE A 153 -12.68 14.23 -1.33
CA ILE A 153 -12.71 13.86 -2.75
C ILE A 153 -13.46 12.54 -2.96
N GLY A 154 -13.52 11.65 -1.93
CA GLY A 154 -14.30 10.42 -1.98
C GLY A 154 -13.65 9.29 -2.80
N ILE A 155 -12.35 9.16 -2.70
CA ILE A 155 -11.56 7.99 -3.12
C ILE A 155 -10.82 7.46 -1.88
N PRO A 156 -10.69 6.13 -1.68
CA PRO A 156 -9.95 5.56 -0.56
C PRO A 156 -8.50 6.08 -0.48
N ILE A 157 -8.13 6.70 0.66
CA ILE A 157 -6.81 7.28 0.90
C ILE A 157 -5.99 6.33 1.78
N PHE A 158 -4.86 5.84 1.28
CA PHE A 158 -3.87 5.13 2.07
C PHE A 158 -2.76 6.09 2.50
N ALA A 159 -2.66 6.39 3.79
CA ALA A 159 -1.61 7.23 4.33
C ALA A 159 -0.26 6.50 4.26
N LEU A 160 0.74 7.15 3.66
CA LEU A 160 2.08 6.59 3.45
C LEU A 160 3.16 7.61 3.83
N GLY A 161 4.31 7.13 4.29
CA GLY A 161 5.48 7.93 4.66
C GLY A 161 5.42 8.45 6.10
N GLY A 162 6.34 7.95 6.92
CA GLY A 162 6.48 8.32 8.33
C GLY A 162 5.29 7.92 9.23
N VAL A 163 4.27 7.24 8.71
CA VAL A 163 3.17 6.72 9.52
C VAL A 163 3.72 5.62 10.43
N THR A 164 3.37 5.69 11.71
CA THR A 164 3.69 4.72 12.76
C THR A 164 2.40 4.18 13.36
N PRO A 165 2.40 3.06 14.08
CA PRO A 165 1.20 2.61 14.79
C PRO A 165 0.60 3.69 15.70
N ARG A 166 1.44 4.51 16.34
CA ARG A 166 1.00 5.61 17.22
C ARG A 166 0.31 6.74 16.43
N SER A 167 0.87 7.16 15.30
CA SER A 167 0.28 8.23 14.46
C SER A 167 -0.85 7.73 13.56
N GLY A 168 -1.00 6.41 13.40
CA GLY A 168 -2.03 5.80 12.58
C GLY A 168 -3.44 6.17 13.01
N PHE A 169 -3.69 6.23 14.32
CA PHE A 169 -4.98 6.67 14.86
C PHE A 169 -5.37 8.07 14.36
N SER A 170 -4.45 9.04 14.43
CA SER A 170 -4.71 10.39 13.94
C SER A 170 -4.92 10.45 12.42
N CYS A 171 -4.28 9.56 11.65
CA CYS A 171 -4.55 9.44 10.23
C CYS A 171 -5.99 8.94 9.95
N VAL A 172 -6.47 7.95 10.71
CA VAL A 172 -7.85 7.44 10.59
C VAL A 172 -8.86 8.52 10.99
N GLU A 173 -8.63 9.24 12.10
CA GLU A 173 -9.46 10.38 12.50
C GLU A 173 -9.48 11.51 11.45
N ALA A 174 -8.40 11.68 10.70
CA ALA A 174 -8.32 12.62 9.59
C ALA A 174 -9.02 12.12 8.31
N GLY A 175 -9.52 10.89 8.27
CA GLY A 175 -10.25 10.33 7.13
C GLY A 175 -9.44 9.37 6.25
N ALA A 176 -8.24 8.95 6.67
CA ALA A 176 -7.53 7.91 5.93
C ALA A 176 -8.33 6.60 5.96
N TYR A 177 -8.50 6.00 4.78
CA TYR A 177 -9.11 4.68 4.65
C TYR A 177 -8.21 3.60 5.25
N GLY A 178 -6.90 3.71 5.03
CA GLY A 178 -5.93 2.72 5.45
C GLY A 178 -4.50 3.25 5.49
N PHE A 179 -3.56 2.32 5.67
CA PHE A 179 -2.13 2.62 5.68
C PHE A 179 -1.40 1.82 4.61
N ALA A 180 -0.46 2.47 3.93
CA ALA A 180 0.57 1.80 3.15
C ALA A 180 1.88 1.85 3.94
N VAL A 181 2.45 0.69 4.28
CA VAL A 181 3.59 0.56 5.20
C VAL A 181 4.73 -0.22 4.54
N MET A 182 5.96 0.21 4.70
CA MET A 182 7.15 -0.39 4.10
C MET A 182 8.26 -0.62 5.12
N GLY A 183 9.09 0.37 5.35
CA GLY A 183 10.32 0.24 6.12
C GLY A 183 10.12 -0.23 7.56
N THR A 184 9.08 0.22 8.25
CA THR A 184 8.71 -0.23 9.60
C THR A 184 8.46 -1.74 9.65
N VAL A 185 7.90 -2.32 8.60
CA VAL A 185 7.61 -3.76 8.51
C VAL A 185 8.83 -4.52 8.01
N MET A 186 9.46 -4.04 6.93
CA MET A 186 10.59 -4.75 6.29
C MET A 186 11.80 -4.88 7.22
N ARG A 187 12.10 -3.85 8.03
CA ARG A 187 13.22 -3.86 9.00
C ARG A 187 12.89 -4.52 10.33
N ALA A 188 11.62 -4.81 10.60
CA ALA A 188 11.22 -5.32 11.90
C ALA A 188 11.76 -6.72 12.19
N PRO A 189 12.23 -6.98 13.41
CA PRO A 189 12.57 -8.35 13.84
C PRO A 189 11.31 -9.24 13.96
N THR A 190 10.15 -8.64 14.22
CA THR A 190 8.85 -9.30 14.34
C THR A 190 7.80 -8.56 13.49
N PRO A 191 7.80 -8.74 12.15
CA PRO A 191 6.93 -8.01 11.22
C PRO A 191 5.44 -8.16 11.53
N GLY A 192 4.99 -9.35 11.93
CA GLY A 192 3.60 -9.60 12.29
C GLY A 192 3.13 -8.76 13.49
N LYS A 193 4.00 -8.55 14.50
CA LYS A 193 3.65 -7.65 15.62
C LYS A 193 3.39 -6.22 15.13
N VAL A 194 4.24 -5.71 14.24
CA VAL A 194 4.09 -4.35 13.69
C VAL A 194 2.75 -4.19 12.96
N ILE A 195 2.32 -5.19 12.19
CA ILE A 195 1.02 -5.16 11.50
C ILE A 195 -0.14 -5.17 12.51
N ARG A 196 -0.08 -5.99 13.57
CA ARG A 196 -1.11 -5.95 14.62
C ARG A 196 -1.19 -4.59 15.32
N ASP A 197 -0.04 -3.97 15.57
CA ASP A 197 0.03 -2.64 16.18
C ASP A 197 -0.62 -1.56 15.27
N TYR A 198 -0.47 -1.65 13.93
CA TYR A 198 -1.19 -0.79 12.98
C TYR A 198 -2.70 -1.10 12.94
N ALA A 199 -3.09 -2.37 12.97
CA ALA A 199 -4.49 -2.76 12.93
C ALA A 199 -5.27 -2.23 14.14
N ALA A 200 -4.63 -2.09 15.31
CA ALA A 200 -5.24 -1.53 16.52
C ALA A 200 -5.76 -0.08 16.31
N ALA A 201 -5.19 0.69 15.38
CA ALA A 201 -5.66 2.04 15.08
C ALA A 201 -7.10 2.08 14.53
N PHE A 202 -7.57 1.00 13.89
CA PHE A 202 -8.92 0.90 13.35
C PHE A 202 -9.95 0.45 14.42
N ALA A 203 -9.52 -0.34 15.39
CA ALA A 203 -10.42 -0.87 16.44
C ALA A 203 -10.97 0.24 17.37
N THR A 204 -10.15 1.27 17.65
CA THR A 204 -10.51 2.37 18.54
C THR A 204 -11.43 3.42 17.88
N SER A 205 -11.44 3.53 16.54
CA SER A 205 -12.36 4.45 15.86
C SER A 205 -13.81 3.96 15.82
N SER A 206 -14.05 2.65 15.84
CA SER A 206 -15.40 2.07 15.84
C SER A 206 -16.12 2.26 17.19
N SER A 207 -15.40 2.45 18.30
CA SER A 207 -15.98 2.61 19.64
C SER A 207 -16.38 4.05 20.00
N ARG A 208 -16.03 5.04 19.17
CA ARG A 208 -16.38 6.46 19.39
C ARG A 208 -17.53 6.97 18.53
N ALA A 209 -18.02 6.16 17.60
CA ALA A 209 -19.13 6.49 16.68
C ALA A 209 -20.48 5.89 17.13
N GLY A 210 -20.56 5.37 18.40
CA GLY A 210 -21.75 4.82 19.02
C GLY A 210 -22.31 5.73 20.11
#